data_fbf7e886a0d8c654a1974b163d768303
#
_entry.id   fbf7e886a0d8c654a1974b163d768303
#
_cell.length_a   1.000
_cell.length_b   1.000
_cell.length_c   1.000
_cell.angle_alpha   90.00
_cell.angle_beta   90.00
_cell.angle_gamma   90.00
#
_symmetry.space_group_name_H-M   'P 1'
#
loop_
_entity.id
_entity.type
_entity.pdbx_description
1 polymer ?
#
loop_
_entity_poly.entity_id
_entity_poly.type
_entity_poly.pdbx_seq_one_letter_code
_entity_poly.pdbx_strand_id
1 'polypeptide(L)'
;MKQIIIAIFLSTFLFANEQIPAAPQKQPILLKNGFIHTVSNGVINGSILFDKGKITHIGEFIAPPDGAEVIDLDGKHVYPGFIAAVSRMGLVEISAVDVTNDQSERCVFNPNVRANVAYNPDSEIIPTTRSNGVLIANVVPASGLVSGQASIMMMDGWTWENATFAHPSGLHINWPQMGIRSGGGRFSMSEEKQNERRQKDLKTLDEIMKQSHAYARLRQAKSRSAEDYHK
;
A
#
# COMPACT_ATOMS: atom_id res chain seq x y z
N MET A 1 -31.94 32.56 -23.42
CA MET A 1 -32.33 31.28 -22.85
C MET A 1 -31.48 30.11 -23.34
N LYS A 2 -31.27 29.88 -24.66
CA LYS A 2 -30.45 28.75 -25.16
C LYS A 2 -28.98 28.78 -24.62
N GLN A 3 -28.35 29.95 -24.53
CA GLN A 3 -26.98 30.07 -24.02
C GLN A 3 -26.85 29.81 -22.51
N ILE A 4 -27.89 30.14 -21.71
CA ILE A 4 -27.93 29.84 -20.27
C ILE A 4 -28.09 28.33 -20.02
N ILE A 5 -28.87 27.64 -20.85
CA ILE A 5 -29.04 26.18 -20.76
C ILE A 5 -27.72 25.46 -21.09
N ILE A 6 -26.95 25.93 -22.08
CA ILE A 6 -25.64 25.36 -22.41
C ILE A 6 -24.64 25.59 -21.28
N ALA A 7 -24.64 26.77 -20.63
CA ALA A 7 -23.76 27.06 -19.48
C ALA A 7 -24.10 26.17 -18.26
N ILE A 8 -25.38 25.90 -17.98
CA ILE A 8 -25.80 25.00 -16.91
C ILE A 8 -25.39 23.54 -17.22
N PHE A 9 -25.52 23.11 -18.48
CA PHE A 9 -25.09 21.75 -18.88
C PHE A 9 -23.57 21.59 -18.82
N LEU A 10 -22.80 22.63 -19.10
CA LEU A 10 -21.33 22.58 -19.00
C LEU A 10 -20.85 22.56 -17.54
N SER A 11 -21.57 23.18 -16.60
CA SER A 11 -21.21 23.21 -15.19
C SER A 11 -21.42 21.88 -14.45
N THR A 12 -22.28 20.99 -14.98
CA THR A 12 -22.52 19.65 -14.39
C THR A 12 -21.41 18.63 -14.69
N PHE A 13 -20.50 18.93 -15.64
CA PHE A 13 -19.37 18.05 -15.97
C PHE A 13 -18.07 18.38 -15.22
N LEU A 14 -18.08 19.35 -14.28
CA LEU A 14 -16.86 19.76 -13.55
C LEU A 14 -16.62 18.96 -12.26
N PHE A 15 -17.47 18.02 -11.93
CA PHE A 15 -17.25 17.09 -10.80
C PHE A 15 -16.59 15.81 -11.28
N ALA A 16 -15.35 15.89 -11.75
CA ALA A 16 -14.64 14.77 -12.35
C ALA A 16 -13.99 13.83 -11.33
N ASN A 17 -13.95 14.18 -10.04
CA ASN A 17 -13.40 13.33 -9.00
C ASN A 17 -14.15 13.55 -7.68
N GLU A 18 -14.77 12.48 -7.17
CA GLU A 18 -15.49 12.50 -5.88
C GLU A 18 -14.53 12.31 -4.69
N GLN A 19 -13.29 11.97 -4.95
CA GLN A 19 -12.30 11.70 -3.92
C GLN A 19 -11.50 12.95 -3.58
N ILE A 20 -11.93 13.64 -2.52
CA ILE A 20 -11.16 14.78 -1.99
C ILE A 20 -10.33 14.27 -0.82
N PRO A 21 -8.99 14.24 -0.95
CA PRO A 21 -8.10 13.89 0.14
C PRO A 21 -8.25 14.82 1.35
N ALA A 22 -8.04 14.26 2.53
CA ALA A 22 -8.11 15.00 3.77
C ALA A 22 -7.07 16.13 3.79
N ALA A 23 -7.49 17.32 4.24
CA ALA A 23 -6.56 18.42 4.44
C ALA A 23 -5.52 18.07 5.52
N PRO A 24 -4.27 18.55 5.39
CA PRO A 24 -3.27 18.37 6.44
C PRO A 24 -3.75 18.92 7.78
N GLN A 25 -3.43 18.23 8.87
CA GLN A 25 -3.75 18.67 10.23
C GLN A 25 -3.14 20.06 10.49
N LYS A 26 -3.99 21.00 10.91
CA LYS A 26 -3.59 22.40 11.18
C LYS A 26 -3.44 22.70 12.67
N GLN A 27 -4.12 21.96 13.52
CA GLN A 27 -4.17 22.16 14.97
C GLN A 27 -4.20 20.81 15.69
N PRO A 28 -3.83 20.74 16.97
CA PRO A 28 -3.99 19.52 17.76
C PRO A 28 -5.45 19.07 17.78
N ILE A 29 -5.71 17.77 17.77
CA ILE A 29 -7.05 17.18 17.85
C ILE A 29 -7.10 16.30 19.09
N LEU A 30 -8.01 16.61 20.00
CA LEU A 30 -8.28 15.84 21.20
C LEU A 30 -9.61 15.09 21.03
N LEU A 31 -9.55 13.77 21.00
CA LEU A 31 -10.73 12.91 21.12
C LEU A 31 -10.87 12.56 22.62
N LYS A 32 -11.99 12.92 23.25
CA LYS A 32 -12.25 12.67 24.66
C LYS A 32 -13.46 11.78 24.90
N ASN A 33 -13.58 11.22 26.10
CA ASN A 33 -14.72 10.41 26.52
C ASN A 33 -14.97 9.18 25.64
N GLY A 34 -13.94 8.42 25.29
CA GLY A 34 -14.05 7.23 24.46
C GLY A 34 -13.32 6.02 25.01
N PHE A 35 -13.53 4.86 24.40
CA PHE A 35 -12.81 3.63 24.67
C PHE A 35 -11.68 3.48 23.65
N ILE A 36 -10.44 3.75 24.07
CA ILE A 36 -9.26 3.74 23.21
C ILE A 36 -8.62 2.35 23.22
N HIS A 37 -8.69 1.64 22.10
CA HIS A 37 -8.10 0.31 21.93
C HIS A 37 -6.64 0.44 21.47
N THR A 38 -5.69 0.27 22.39
CA THR A 38 -4.26 0.49 22.10
C THR A 38 -3.57 -0.72 21.48
N VAL A 39 -4.25 -1.87 21.40
CA VAL A 39 -3.71 -3.18 20.95
C VAL A 39 -2.69 -3.76 21.95
N SER A 40 -1.62 -3.02 22.27
CA SER A 40 -0.54 -3.49 23.13
C SER A 40 -0.82 -3.33 24.65
N ASN A 41 -1.58 -2.31 25.03
CA ASN A 41 -1.83 -1.95 26.44
C ASN A 41 -3.30 -2.08 26.86
N GLY A 42 -4.10 -2.83 26.07
CA GLY A 42 -5.52 -3.04 26.32
C GLY A 42 -6.38 -1.83 25.98
N VAL A 43 -7.52 -1.69 26.66
CA VAL A 43 -8.51 -0.63 26.42
C VAL A 43 -8.41 0.41 27.55
N ILE A 44 -8.28 1.67 27.17
CA ILE A 44 -8.26 2.81 28.06
C ILE A 44 -9.58 3.58 27.88
N ASN A 45 -10.34 3.76 28.96
CA ASN A 45 -11.48 4.67 28.95
C ASN A 45 -10.96 6.09 29.19
N GLY A 46 -10.98 6.94 28.16
CA GLY A 46 -10.34 8.24 28.28
C GLY A 46 -10.25 9.01 26.96
N SER A 47 -9.07 9.52 26.71
CA SER A 47 -8.81 10.47 25.65
C SER A 47 -7.53 10.13 24.88
N ILE A 48 -7.47 10.61 23.62
CA ILE A 48 -6.29 10.51 22.76
C ILE A 48 -6.05 11.85 22.08
N LEU A 49 -4.81 12.32 22.11
CA LEU A 49 -4.39 13.59 21.51
C LEU A 49 -3.46 13.33 20.32
N PHE A 50 -3.81 13.94 19.20
CA PHE A 50 -3.01 13.95 17.99
C PHE A 50 -2.43 15.34 17.74
N ASP A 51 -1.16 15.43 17.40
CA ASP A 51 -0.53 16.64 16.91
C ASP A 51 0.48 16.33 15.81
N LYS A 52 0.45 17.09 14.73
CA LYS A 52 1.35 16.95 13.58
C LYS A 52 1.39 15.52 13.02
N GLY A 53 0.22 14.89 12.91
CA GLY A 53 0.08 13.53 12.39
C GLY A 53 0.60 12.42 13.31
N LYS A 54 0.83 12.71 14.60
CA LYS A 54 1.30 11.73 15.59
C LYS A 54 0.41 11.71 16.81
N ILE A 55 0.25 10.54 17.41
CA ILE A 55 -0.34 10.42 18.73
C ILE A 55 0.69 10.92 19.76
N THR A 56 0.36 11.97 20.50
CA THR A 56 1.23 12.57 21.50
C THR A 56 0.92 12.10 22.91
N HIS A 57 -0.37 11.89 23.21
CA HIS A 57 -0.80 11.44 24.53
C HIS A 57 -2.00 10.49 24.41
N ILE A 58 -2.07 9.51 25.32
CA ILE A 58 -3.23 8.64 25.56
C ILE A 58 -3.37 8.53 27.09
N GLY A 59 -4.57 8.74 27.62
CA GLY A 59 -4.82 8.62 29.05
C GLY A 59 -6.28 8.87 29.44
N GLU A 60 -6.61 8.62 30.69
CA GLU A 60 -7.98 8.82 31.19
C GLU A 60 -8.43 10.27 31.08
N PHE A 61 -7.55 11.19 31.39
CA PHE A 61 -7.80 12.64 31.27
C PHE A 61 -6.64 13.34 30.58
N ILE A 62 -6.93 14.13 29.56
CA ILE A 62 -5.97 14.99 28.87
C ILE A 62 -6.57 16.38 28.80
N ALA A 63 -5.86 17.37 29.35
CA ALA A 63 -6.24 18.77 29.18
C ALA A 63 -6.01 19.19 27.72
N PRO A 64 -7.01 19.82 27.07
CA PRO A 64 -6.85 20.25 25.69
C PRO A 64 -5.75 21.34 25.62
N PRO A 65 -4.77 21.20 24.69
CA PRO A 65 -3.81 22.26 24.42
C PRO A 65 -4.51 23.51 23.85
N ASP A 66 -3.86 24.66 23.92
CA ASP A 66 -4.37 25.90 23.33
C ASP A 66 -4.62 25.72 21.82
N GLY A 67 -5.81 26.09 21.36
CA GLY A 67 -6.21 25.98 19.96
C GLY A 67 -6.54 24.56 19.48
N ALA A 68 -6.61 23.59 20.38
CA ALA A 68 -6.98 22.22 19.99
C ALA A 68 -8.46 22.11 19.58
N GLU A 69 -8.72 21.34 18.54
CA GLU A 69 -10.05 20.86 18.22
C GLU A 69 -10.42 19.72 19.19
N VAL A 70 -11.54 19.89 19.90
CA VAL A 70 -12.00 18.91 20.90
C VAL A 70 -13.24 18.20 20.37
N ILE A 71 -13.14 16.89 20.20
CA ILE A 71 -14.24 16.04 19.75
C ILE A 71 -14.64 15.12 20.88
N ASP A 72 -15.90 15.21 21.33
CA ASP A 72 -16.46 14.31 22.32
C ASP A 72 -16.93 13.01 21.63
N LEU A 73 -16.40 11.89 22.05
CA LEU A 73 -16.71 10.60 21.47
C LEU A 73 -18.00 9.98 22.01
N ASP A 74 -18.51 10.51 23.14
CA ASP A 74 -19.74 10.01 23.77
C ASP A 74 -19.75 8.49 23.94
N GLY A 75 -18.67 7.94 24.50
CA GLY A 75 -18.51 6.51 24.72
C GLY A 75 -18.22 5.67 23.49
N LYS A 76 -17.92 6.26 22.33
CA LYS A 76 -17.53 5.53 21.13
C LYS A 76 -16.14 4.91 21.26
N HIS A 77 -15.93 3.85 20.49
CA HIS A 77 -14.66 3.13 20.46
C HIS A 77 -13.74 3.69 19.39
N VAL A 78 -12.45 3.86 19.75
CA VAL A 78 -11.37 4.26 18.85
C VAL A 78 -10.42 3.08 18.65
N TYR A 79 -10.17 2.72 17.42
CA TYR A 79 -9.26 1.64 17.02
C TYR A 79 -8.16 2.20 16.12
N PRO A 80 -6.95 1.59 16.13
CA PRO A 80 -5.99 1.82 15.07
C PRO A 80 -6.57 1.40 13.72
N GLY A 81 -6.25 2.14 12.66
CA GLY A 81 -6.63 1.74 11.30
C GLY A 81 -5.98 0.41 10.90
N PHE A 82 -6.69 -0.37 10.11
CA PHE A 82 -6.17 -1.63 9.58
C PHE A 82 -5.13 -1.37 8.51
N ILE A 83 -4.16 -2.29 8.43
CA ILE A 83 -3.12 -2.32 7.39
C ILE A 83 -3.34 -3.59 6.55
N ALA A 84 -3.61 -3.42 5.27
CA ALA A 84 -3.64 -4.53 4.33
C ALA A 84 -2.21 -4.96 4.00
N ALA A 85 -1.76 -6.10 4.55
CA ALA A 85 -0.38 -6.55 4.44
C ALA A 85 0.05 -6.90 3.00
N VAL A 86 -0.88 -7.36 2.16
CA VAL A 86 -0.70 -7.65 0.74
C VAL A 86 -1.94 -7.23 0.00
N SER A 87 -1.81 -6.31 -0.95
CA SER A 87 -2.94 -5.77 -1.70
C SER A 87 -2.54 -5.45 -3.14
N ARG A 88 -3.55 -5.36 -4.01
CA ARG A 88 -3.44 -4.87 -5.39
C ARG A 88 -4.34 -3.66 -5.62
N MET A 89 -4.85 -3.07 -4.55
CA MET A 89 -5.66 -1.85 -4.65
C MET A 89 -4.89 -0.77 -5.39
N GLY A 90 -5.57 -0.06 -6.26
CA GLY A 90 -4.97 0.95 -7.12
C GLY A 90 -4.12 0.42 -8.27
N LEU A 91 -3.84 -0.89 -8.35
CA LEU A 91 -3.20 -1.52 -9.51
C LEU A 91 -4.18 -2.25 -10.42
N VAL A 92 -5.38 -2.53 -9.93
CA VAL A 92 -6.42 -3.26 -10.67
C VAL A 92 -7.77 -2.66 -10.34
N GLU A 93 -8.46 -2.16 -11.37
CA GLU A 93 -9.85 -1.72 -11.24
C GLU A 93 -10.80 -2.82 -11.69
N ILE A 94 -10.73 -3.21 -12.95
CA ILE A 94 -11.55 -4.27 -13.53
C ILE A 94 -10.64 -5.36 -14.06
N SER A 95 -10.52 -6.47 -13.33
CA SER A 95 -9.57 -7.55 -13.67
C SER A 95 -9.75 -8.17 -15.06
N ALA A 96 -10.92 -8.02 -15.66
CA ALA A 96 -11.23 -8.51 -17.02
C ALA A 96 -10.89 -7.48 -18.13
N VAL A 97 -10.42 -6.28 -17.77
CA VAL A 97 -10.10 -5.20 -18.71
C VAL A 97 -8.62 -4.87 -18.59
N ASP A 98 -7.82 -5.32 -19.55
CA ASP A 98 -6.35 -5.23 -19.53
C ASP A 98 -5.83 -3.81 -19.29
N VAL A 99 -6.46 -2.78 -19.87
CA VAL A 99 -6.04 -1.37 -19.72
C VAL A 99 -6.24 -0.80 -18.32
N THR A 100 -6.93 -1.51 -17.43
CA THR A 100 -7.14 -1.14 -16.03
C THR A 100 -6.41 -2.07 -15.06
N ASN A 101 -5.45 -2.86 -15.58
CA ASN A 101 -4.77 -3.90 -14.84
C ASN A 101 -3.26 -3.73 -14.92
N ASP A 102 -2.70 -2.92 -14.02
CA ASP A 102 -1.29 -2.54 -13.96
C ASP A 102 -0.50 -3.35 -12.91
N GLN A 103 -1.07 -4.46 -12.44
CA GLN A 103 -0.41 -5.31 -11.46
C GLN A 103 0.73 -6.16 -12.03
N SER A 104 0.81 -6.29 -13.37
CA SER A 104 1.59 -7.35 -14.00
C SER A 104 2.49 -6.85 -15.12
N GLU A 105 3.76 -7.25 -15.08
CA GLU A 105 4.71 -7.11 -16.17
C GLU A 105 4.89 -8.43 -16.94
N ARG A 106 5.40 -8.35 -18.17
CA ARG A 106 5.55 -9.54 -19.05
C ARG A 106 6.74 -10.42 -18.71
N CYS A 107 7.77 -9.89 -18.06
CA CYS A 107 8.99 -10.61 -17.75
C CYS A 107 8.85 -11.50 -16.51
N VAL A 108 9.69 -12.54 -16.41
CA VAL A 108 9.78 -13.40 -15.23
C VAL A 108 10.54 -12.73 -14.08
N PHE A 109 11.43 -11.79 -14.42
CA PHE A 109 12.33 -11.12 -13.49
C PHE A 109 12.24 -9.59 -13.64
N ASN A 110 11.53 -8.93 -12.71
CA ASN A 110 11.19 -7.50 -12.77
C ASN A 110 11.60 -6.72 -11.50
N PRO A 111 12.85 -6.80 -11.01
CA PRO A 111 13.22 -6.18 -9.73
C PRO A 111 13.19 -4.65 -9.75
N ASN A 112 13.15 -4.05 -10.94
CA ASN A 112 13.09 -2.60 -11.17
C ASN A 112 11.68 -2.03 -11.17
N VAL A 113 10.65 -2.87 -11.30
CA VAL A 113 9.25 -2.44 -11.30
C VAL A 113 8.87 -1.93 -9.92
N ARG A 114 8.16 -0.81 -9.88
CA ARG A 114 7.77 -0.11 -8.66
C ARG A 114 6.25 0.00 -8.59
N ALA A 115 5.64 -0.64 -7.60
CA ALA A 115 4.18 -0.69 -7.47
C ALA A 115 3.53 0.71 -7.30
N ASN A 116 4.18 1.62 -6.58
CA ASN A 116 3.62 2.95 -6.35
C ASN A 116 3.47 3.79 -7.63
N VAL A 117 4.34 3.61 -8.63
CA VAL A 117 4.27 4.40 -9.88
C VAL A 117 3.03 4.04 -10.71
N ALA A 118 2.59 2.79 -10.61
CA ALA A 118 1.39 2.30 -11.29
C ALA A 118 0.11 2.46 -10.44
N TYR A 119 0.25 3.00 -9.21
CA TYR A 119 -0.88 3.15 -8.30
C TYR A 119 -1.83 4.25 -8.76
N ASN A 120 -3.11 3.88 -8.95
CA ASN A 120 -4.19 4.81 -9.25
C ASN A 120 -4.83 5.29 -7.94
N PRO A 121 -4.60 6.56 -7.51
CA PRO A 121 -5.22 7.11 -6.31
C PRO A 121 -6.73 7.36 -6.47
N ASP A 122 -7.22 7.44 -7.71
CA ASP A 122 -8.65 7.67 -8.02
C ASP A 122 -9.47 6.37 -8.10
N SER A 123 -8.90 5.26 -7.67
CA SER A 123 -9.60 3.97 -7.64
C SER A 123 -10.82 4.00 -6.72
N GLU A 124 -12.00 3.63 -7.25
CA GLU A 124 -13.27 3.55 -6.52
C GLU A 124 -13.25 2.57 -5.33
N ILE A 125 -12.30 1.64 -5.33
CA ILE A 125 -12.12 0.69 -4.23
C ILE A 125 -11.53 1.37 -2.99
N ILE A 126 -10.72 2.43 -3.17
CA ILE A 126 -10.01 3.10 -2.09
C ILE A 126 -10.97 3.73 -1.06
N PRO A 127 -11.93 4.61 -1.43
CA PRO A 127 -12.83 5.22 -0.46
C PRO A 127 -13.72 4.18 0.24
N THR A 128 -14.17 3.14 -0.47
CA THR A 128 -14.94 2.04 0.10
C THR A 128 -14.10 1.27 1.14
N THR A 129 -12.84 0.98 0.83
CA THR A 129 -11.94 0.27 1.73
C THR A 129 -11.58 1.12 2.94
N ARG A 130 -11.33 2.42 2.73
CA ARG A 130 -11.07 3.40 3.80
C ARG A 130 -12.24 3.54 4.75
N SER A 131 -13.48 3.59 4.25
CA SER A 131 -14.70 3.67 5.08
C SER A 131 -14.89 2.44 5.98
N ASN A 132 -14.30 1.30 5.61
CA ASN A 132 -14.25 0.09 6.43
C ASN A 132 -13.03 0.03 7.37
N GLY A 133 -12.28 1.12 7.52
CA GLY A 133 -11.19 1.26 8.48
C GLY A 133 -9.82 0.78 8.02
N VAL A 134 -9.64 0.41 6.75
CA VAL A 134 -8.30 0.13 6.19
C VAL A 134 -7.69 1.45 5.73
N LEU A 135 -6.64 1.90 6.42
CA LEU A 135 -6.02 3.20 6.16
C LEU A 135 -4.72 3.12 5.37
N ILE A 136 -4.07 1.95 5.39
CA ILE A 136 -2.78 1.72 4.75
C ILE A 136 -2.82 0.36 4.04
N ALA A 137 -2.20 0.26 2.87
CA ALA A 137 -2.00 -1.01 2.18
C ALA A 137 -0.55 -1.16 1.70
N ASN A 138 0.02 -2.34 1.85
CA ASN A 138 1.23 -2.72 1.14
C ASN A 138 0.84 -3.23 -0.24
N VAL A 139 1.00 -2.36 -1.23
CA VAL A 139 0.64 -2.63 -2.62
C VAL A 139 1.77 -3.37 -3.30
N VAL A 140 1.46 -4.54 -3.88
CA VAL A 140 2.45 -5.46 -4.44
C VAL A 140 2.15 -5.78 -5.90
N PRO A 141 3.16 -5.82 -6.78
CA PRO A 141 3.00 -6.32 -8.14
C PRO A 141 2.85 -7.85 -8.14
N ALA A 142 2.29 -8.43 -9.19
CA ALA A 142 1.81 -9.82 -9.17
C ALA A 142 2.41 -10.76 -10.20
N SER A 143 3.18 -10.29 -11.17
CA SER A 143 3.66 -11.14 -12.28
C SER A 143 5.08 -11.63 -12.13
N GLY A 144 5.40 -12.70 -12.85
CA GLY A 144 6.73 -13.28 -12.90
C GLY A 144 7.13 -14.00 -11.61
N LEU A 145 8.36 -14.43 -11.54
CA LEU A 145 8.96 -15.05 -10.35
C LEU A 145 9.43 -13.99 -9.35
N VAL A 146 10.06 -12.93 -9.86
CA VAL A 146 10.33 -11.68 -9.13
C VAL A 146 9.46 -10.60 -9.74
N SER A 147 8.43 -10.18 -9.01
CA SER A 147 7.39 -9.29 -9.54
C SER A 147 7.77 -7.82 -9.54
N GLY A 148 8.55 -7.39 -8.55
CA GLY A 148 8.95 -6.00 -8.41
C GLY A 148 8.94 -5.53 -6.95
N GLN A 149 9.13 -4.23 -6.79
CA GLN A 149 9.20 -3.56 -5.50
C GLN A 149 7.80 -3.19 -5.03
N ALA A 150 7.44 -3.68 -3.85
CA ALA A 150 6.22 -3.31 -3.16
C ALA A 150 6.34 -1.91 -2.53
N SER A 151 5.19 -1.29 -2.26
CA SER A 151 5.11 0.06 -1.69
C SER A 151 4.00 0.14 -0.66
N ILE A 152 4.25 0.84 0.43
CA ILE A 152 3.23 1.13 1.43
C ILE A 152 2.50 2.40 0.99
N MET A 153 1.20 2.25 0.72
CA MET A 153 0.34 3.32 0.23
C MET A 153 -0.69 3.71 1.30
N MET A 154 -0.91 4.99 1.48
CA MET A 154 -2.04 5.51 2.23
C MET A 154 -3.31 5.39 1.37
N MET A 155 -4.45 5.11 2.01
CA MET A 155 -5.75 5.09 1.34
C MET A 155 -6.32 6.51 1.19
N ASP A 156 -5.41 7.47 0.95
CA ASP A 156 -5.70 8.89 0.81
C ASP A 156 -4.56 9.59 0.06
N GLY A 157 -4.87 10.52 -0.85
CA GLY A 157 -3.86 11.26 -1.61
C GLY A 157 -4.36 11.68 -3.00
N TRP A 158 -3.86 12.82 -3.50
CA TRP A 158 -4.18 13.32 -4.85
C TRP A 158 -3.42 12.59 -5.95
N THR A 159 -2.18 12.21 -5.67
CA THR A 159 -1.29 11.55 -6.62
C THR A 159 -0.66 10.32 -5.95
N TRP A 160 -0.08 9.43 -6.76
CA TRP A 160 0.64 8.28 -6.22
C TRP A 160 1.81 8.71 -5.31
N GLU A 161 2.47 9.86 -5.58
CA GLU A 161 3.52 10.40 -4.72
C GLU A 161 2.97 10.80 -3.35
N ASN A 162 1.82 11.50 -3.32
CA ASN A 162 1.18 11.90 -2.06
C ASN A 162 0.67 10.69 -1.28
N ALA A 163 0.15 9.67 -1.97
CA ALA A 163 -0.32 8.44 -1.36
C ALA A 163 0.82 7.51 -0.90
N THR A 164 2.04 7.67 -1.41
CA THR A 164 3.18 6.84 -1.02
C THR A 164 3.64 7.16 0.39
N PHE A 165 3.39 6.24 1.35
CA PHE A 165 3.91 6.36 2.71
C PHE A 165 5.36 5.92 2.81
N ALA A 166 5.72 4.80 2.16
CA ALA A 166 7.10 4.30 2.09
C ALA A 166 7.34 3.48 0.84
N HIS A 167 8.53 3.64 0.23
CA HIS A 167 8.98 2.86 -0.91
C HIS A 167 10.52 2.76 -0.91
N PRO A 168 11.09 1.58 -1.24
CA PRO A 168 10.43 0.28 -1.33
C PRO A 168 10.09 -0.30 0.05
N SER A 169 8.99 -1.05 0.16
CA SER A 169 8.68 -1.83 1.38
C SER A 169 9.30 -3.23 1.33
N GLY A 170 9.60 -3.73 0.15
CA GLY A 170 10.24 -5.02 -0.09
C GLY A 170 10.24 -5.41 -1.56
N LEU A 171 10.97 -6.47 -1.89
CA LEU A 171 10.93 -7.10 -3.20
C LEU A 171 9.93 -8.26 -3.16
N HIS A 172 8.92 -8.21 -4.01
CA HIS A 172 7.89 -9.25 -4.07
C HIS A 172 8.34 -10.41 -4.93
N ILE A 173 8.34 -11.62 -4.36
CA ILE A 173 8.71 -12.87 -5.00
C ILE A 173 7.52 -13.82 -4.95
N ASN A 174 7.10 -14.33 -6.10
CA ASN A 174 6.10 -15.38 -6.19
C ASN A 174 6.77 -16.72 -5.97
N TRP A 175 6.65 -17.27 -4.76
CA TRP A 175 7.22 -18.55 -4.44
C TRP A 175 6.58 -19.67 -5.28
N PRO A 176 7.35 -20.57 -5.93
CA PRO A 176 6.81 -21.64 -6.72
C PRO A 176 5.87 -22.54 -5.90
N GLN A 177 4.77 -22.93 -6.52
CA GLN A 177 3.80 -23.80 -5.84
C GLN A 177 4.40 -25.16 -5.52
N MET A 178 4.45 -25.52 -4.24
CA MET A 178 5.08 -26.75 -3.76
C MET A 178 4.16 -27.97 -3.84
N GLY A 179 2.85 -27.78 -3.77
CA GLY A 179 1.85 -28.83 -3.90
C GLY A 179 1.45 -29.07 -5.35
N ILE A 180 1.04 -30.32 -5.65
CA ILE A 180 0.47 -30.67 -6.94
C ILE A 180 -0.99 -30.27 -6.98
N ARG A 181 -1.40 -29.54 -8.01
CA ARG A 181 -2.81 -29.26 -8.27
C ARG A 181 -3.40 -30.39 -9.08
N SER A 182 -4.24 -31.21 -8.45
CA SER A 182 -5.12 -32.14 -9.15
C SER A 182 -6.37 -31.38 -9.60
N GLY A 183 -6.43 -31.00 -10.85
CA GLY A 183 -7.59 -30.35 -11.45
C GLY A 183 -8.00 -31.09 -12.72
N GLY A 184 -9.23 -31.59 -12.75
CA GLY A 184 -9.81 -32.27 -13.90
C GLY A 184 -10.31 -31.34 -14.99
N GLY A 185 -9.48 -30.49 -15.55
CA GLY A 185 -9.83 -29.60 -16.66
C GLY A 185 -8.98 -29.84 -17.89
N ARG A 186 -9.52 -29.52 -19.07
CA ARG A 186 -8.89 -29.68 -20.40
C ARG A 186 -7.50 -29.03 -20.51
N PHE A 187 -7.12 -28.19 -19.54
CA PHE A 187 -5.84 -27.44 -19.46
C PHE A 187 -5.04 -27.78 -18.21
N SER A 188 -5.35 -28.86 -17.49
CA SER A 188 -4.55 -29.24 -16.33
C SER A 188 -3.18 -29.75 -16.76
N MET A 189 -2.14 -29.13 -16.21
CA MET A 189 -0.75 -29.55 -16.42
C MET A 189 -0.52 -30.89 -15.69
N SER A 190 0.14 -31.85 -16.35
CA SER A 190 0.49 -33.12 -15.69
C SER A 190 1.38 -32.89 -14.46
N GLU A 191 1.36 -33.81 -13.51
CA GLU A 191 2.18 -33.77 -12.30
C GLU A 191 3.67 -33.60 -12.63
N GLU A 192 4.15 -34.36 -13.61
CA GLU A 192 5.53 -34.27 -14.09
C GLU A 192 5.91 -32.86 -14.54
N LYS A 193 5.09 -32.26 -15.40
CA LYS A 193 5.31 -30.88 -15.87
C LYS A 193 5.22 -29.83 -14.74
N GLN A 194 4.36 -30.07 -13.74
CA GLN A 194 4.30 -29.18 -12.56
C GLN A 194 5.60 -29.29 -11.75
N ASN A 195 6.14 -30.50 -11.60
CA ASN A 195 7.40 -30.74 -10.93
C ASN A 195 8.59 -30.14 -11.69
N GLU A 196 8.67 -30.32 -13.00
CA GLU A 196 9.72 -29.73 -13.85
C GLU A 196 9.71 -28.20 -13.75
N ARG A 197 8.53 -27.58 -13.87
CA ARG A 197 8.39 -26.13 -13.72
C ARG A 197 8.85 -25.65 -12.35
N ARG A 198 8.44 -26.32 -11.29
CA ARG A 198 8.85 -26.00 -9.91
C ARG A 198 10.37 -26.06 -9.76
N GLN A 199 11.01 -27.13 -10.23
CA GLN A 199 12.46 -27.27 -10.15
C GLN A 199 13.18 -26.18 -10.93
N LYS A 200 12.71 -25.86 -12.13
CA LYS A 200 13.23 -24.74 -12.92
C LYS A 200 13.11 -23.42 -12.19
N ASP A 201 11.95 -23.09 -11.62
CA ASP A 201 11.69 -21.84 -10.93
C ASP A 201 12.54 -21.72 -9.65
N LEU A 202 12.67 -22.80 -8.87
CA LEU A 202 13.54 -22.85 -7.68
C LEU A 202 15.03 -22.65 -8.05
N LYS A 203 15.49 -23.30 -9.12
CA LYS A 203 16.85 -23.13 -9.62
C LYS A 203 17.09 -21.68 -10.06
N THR A 204 16.14 -21.08 -10.77
CA THR A 204 16.24 -19.69 -11.21
C THR A 204 16.31 -18.74 -10.01
N LEU A 205 15.49 -18.94 -8.97
CA LEU A 205 15.56 -18.15 -7.73
C LEU A 205 16.93 -18.26 -7.04
N ASP A 206 17.45 -19.48 -6.91
CA ASP A 206 18.77 -19.73 -6.30
C ASP A 206 19.88 -19.00 -7.07
N GLU A 207 19.87 -19.08 -8.40
CA GLU A 207 20.81 -18.37 -9.26
C GLU A 207 20.72 -16.86 -9.11
N ILE A 208 19.51 -16.28 -9.09
CA ILE A 208 19.27 -14.84 -8.88
C ILE A 208 19.82 -14.42 -7.51
N MET A 209 19.53 -15.16 -6.45
CA MET A 209 19.99 -14.86 -5.10
C MET A 209 21.52 -14.91 -4.99
N LYS A 210 22.16 -15.91 -5.60
CA LYS A 210 23.63 -16.02 -5.64
C LYS A 210 24.27 -14.85 -6.38
N GLN A 211 23.74 -14.48 -7.55
CA GLN A 211 24.22 -13.34 -8.34
C GLN A 211 24.06 -12.01 -7.58
N SER A 212 22.88 -11.80 -6.97
CA SER A 212 22.59 -10.59 -6.18
C SER A 212 23.54 -10.47 -4.99
N HIS A 213 23.82 -11.56 -4.30
CA HIS A 213 24.75 -11.59 -3.18
C HIS A 213 26.20 -11.33 -3.63
N ALA A 214 26.62 -11.93 -4.74
CA ALA A 214 27.95 -11.66 -5.33
C ALA A 214 28.10 -10.18 -5.72
N TYR A 215 27.06 -9.61 -6.36
CA TYR A 215 27.05 -8.18 -6.71
C TYR A 215 27.12 -7.27 -5.47
N ALA A 216 26.35 -7.58 -4.42
CA ALA A 216 26.38 -6.80 -3.18
C ALA A 216 27.80 -6.79 -2.55
N ARG A 217 28.48 -7.95 -2.52
CA ARG A 217 29.86 -8.04 -2.04
C ARG A 217 30.83 -7.21 -2.87
N LEU A 218 30.70 -7.23 -4.20
CA LEU A 218 31.53 -6.41 -5.10
C LEU A 218 31.33 -4.92 -4.86
N ARG A 219 30.09 -4.50 -4.66
CA ARG A 219 29.76 -3.09 -4.34
C ARG A 219 30.38 -2.66 -3.01
N GLN A 220 30.28 -3.48 -1.98
CA GLN A 220 30.89 -3.22 -0.67
C GLN A 220 32.42 -3.15 -0.76
N ALA A 221 33.06 -4.04 -1.52
CA ALA A 221 34.51 -4.03 -1.71
C ALA A 221 34.95 -2.77 -2.46
N LYS A 222 34.25 -2.34 -3.51
CA LYS A 222 34.53 -1.09 -4.24
C LYS A 222 34.37 0.16 -3.39
N SER A 223 33.34 0.22 -2.52
CA SER A 223 33.15 1.36 -1.62
C SER A 223 34.30 1.47 -0.60
N ARG A 224 34.75 0.34 -0.04
CA ARG A 224 35.91 0.31 0.87
C ARG A 224 37.18 0.78 0.19
N SER A 225 37.45 0.33 -1.05
CA SER A 225 38.63 0.76 -1.78
C SER A 225 38.62 2.25 -2.14
N ALA A 226 37.44 2.85 -2.34
CA ALA A 226 37.28 4.28 -2.60
C ALA A 226 37.53 5.12 -1.33
N GLU A 227 37.12 4.63 -0.14
CA GLU A 227 37.40 5.29 1.14
C GLU A 227 38.89 5.24 1.52
N ASP A 228 39.61 4.18 1.15
CA ASP A 228 41.03 4.04 1.40
C ASP A 228 41.89 4.94 0.50
N TYR A 229 41.39 5.37 -0.67
CA TYR A 229 42.06 6.31 -1.56
C TYR A 229 41.95 7.78 -1.11
N HIS A 230 41.11 8.10 -0.17
CA HIS A 230 40.90 9.46 0.37
C HIS A 230 41.50 9.66 1.78
N LYS A 231 42.27 8.70 2.27
CA LYS A 231 43.12 8.81 3.46
C LYS A 231 44.57 8.97 3.05
#